data_57470f3bc0f1e9f899f5295d9ceb3b73
#
_entry.id   57470f3bc0f1e9f899f5295d9ceb3b73
#
_cell.length_a   1.000
_cell.length_b   1.000
_cell.length_c   1.000
_cell.angle_alpha   90.00
_cell.angle_beta   90.00
_cell.angle_gamma   90.00
#
_symmetry.space_group_name_H-M   'P 1'
#
loop_
_entity.id
_entity.type
_entity.pdbx_description
1 polymer ?
#
loop_
_entity_poly.entity_id
_entity_poly.type
_entity_poly.pdbx_seq_one_letter_code
_entity_poly.pdbx_strand_id
1 'polypeptide(L)'
;MPKTSKIVTATQLKNVGLKIIAVGGVSGLYFRSRPYQSYFFLRFQDKTGRHDLTLGTYPEMSLAKAREEASRLRARISAGEDVIAERKQVLVPKQPTVPVLTFEQVAKQWLSERSRLNFWGDNVKGEKRAFRILEIHAYPFIGNKDINQVSAADVFNLLSKIWLEKNATALKLKTSIFKIFQWAMAKNMCAIRENPAQLSGALGVLLEPLKKTAVLSSHHAACPVEEIPRLFHEISQYVSTSARACEFAILTCCRSKALRFATWDEIDLENKIWTIPVEHDKIKLPGRDRRIFLSDQAITILRQLPKHDDCNLLFPNTYKNKLSDAAVTMFLRGLHEVRMAADGRGWVDPHVKNADGQPSVITLHGIARASFRTWAKNDELGNNRRFDQEAVELCLLHAKKDIYRGAYDRANLEKERRQIMAAWGEYCFSQRKA
;
A
#
# COMPACT_ATOMS: atom_id res chain seq x y z
N MET A 1 -70.23 -8.60 -17.76
CA MET A 1 -70.11 -8.45 -16.29
C MET A 1 -68.88 -9.21 -15.82
N PRO A 2 -67.98 -8.65 -15.06
CA PRO A 2 -66.90 -9.41 -14.56
C PRO A 2 -67.36 -10.48 -13.58
N LYS A 3 -66.87 -11.74 -13.77
CA LYS A 3 -67.23 -12.86 -12.90
C LYS A 3 -66.72 -12.54 -11.48
N THR A 4 -67.65 -12.39 -10.53
CA THR A 4 -67.37 -12.29 -9.11
C THR A 4 -66.73 -13.60 -8.63
N SER A 5 -65.49 -13.60 -8.27
CA SER A 5 -64.79 -14.75 -7.69
C SER A 5 -65.39 -15.06 -6.30
N LYS A 6 -65.53 -16.37 -5.95
CA LYS A 6 -65.94 -16.80 -4.61
C LYS A 6 -65.03 -16.16 -3.53
N ILE A 7 -65.68 -15.70 -2.45
CA ILE A 7 -64.97 -15.13 -1.29
C ILE A 7 -64.23 -16.25 -0.58
N VAL A 8 -62.89 -16.16 -0.49
CA VAL A 8 -62.01 -17.13 0.19
C VAL A 8 -61.90 -16.77 1.65
N THR A 9 -61.88 -17.75 2.54
CA THR A 9 -61.69 -17.58 3.98
C THR A 9 -60.20 -17.73 4.33
N ALA A 10 -59.78 -17.22 5.50
CA ALA A 10 -58.40 -17.34 5.99
C ALA A 10 -57.94 -18.80 6.15
N THR A 11 -58.88 -19.70 6.54
CA THR A 11 -58.61 -21.15 6.68
C THR A 11 -58.32 -21.79 5.32
N GLN A 12 -59.05 -21.38 4.29
CA GLN A 12 -58.84 -21.88 2.93
C GLN A 12 -57.47 -21.43 2.34
N LEU A 13 -56.94 -20.27 2.74
CA LEU A 13 -55.62 -19.82 2.29
C LEU A 13 -54.47 -20.71 2.81
N LYS A 14 -54.62 -21.30 3.99
CA LYS A 14 -53.58 -22.22 4.56
C LYS A 14 -53.45 -23.51 3.74
N ASN A 15 -54.52 -23.93 3.09
CA ASN A 15 -54.58 -25.19 2.34
C ASN A 15 -54.45 -25.01 0.82
N VAL A 16 -54.05 -23.81 0.37
CA VAL A 16 -53.77 -23.54 -1.03
C VAL A 16 -52.41 -24.12 -1.41
N GLY A 17 -52.40 -25.18 -2.24
CA GLY A 17 -51.15 -25.66 -2.82
C GLY A 17 -50.47 -24.56 -3.66
N LEU A 18 -49.31 -24.83 -4.23
CA LEU A 18 -48.50 -23.88 -5.03
C LEU A 18 -49.28 -23.30 -6.23
N LYS A 19 -50.23 -22.40 -5.98
CA LYS A 19 -51.20 -21.85 -6.99
C LYS A 19 -51.37 -20.33 -6.80
N ILE A 20 -51.88 -19.71 -7.86
CA ILE A 20 -52.45 -18.37 -7.81
C ILE A 20 -53.94 -18.51 -7.75
N ILE A 21 -54.60 -17.94 -6.77
CA ILE A 21 -56.04 -17.92 -6.62
C ILE A 21 -56.61 -16.50 -6.52
N ALA A 22 -57.79 -16.27 -7.07
CA ALA A 22 -58.56 -15.04 -6.82
C ALA A 22 -59.18 -15.12 -5.43
N VAL A 23 -58.98 -14.07 -4.62
CA VAL A 23 -59.36 -14.10 -3.19
C VAL A 23 -60.80 -13.69 -2.95
N GLY A 24 -61.40 -12.97 -3.90
CA GLY A 24 -62.76 -12.45 -3.78
C GLY A 24 -62.91 -11.27 -2.81
N GLY A 25 -64.06 -10.62 -2.86
CA GLY A 25 -64.34 -9.41 -2.08
C GLY A 25 -63.87 -8.10 -2.73
N VAL A 26 -62.72 -8.12 -3.41
CA VAL A 26 -62.22 -7.00 -4.21
C VAL A 26 -61.80 -7.50 -5.59
N SER A 27 -62.25 -6.83 -6.64
CA SER A 27 -61.94 -7.20 -8.03
C SER A 27 -60.45 -7.07 -8.28
N GLY A 28 -59.82 -8.16 -8.77
CA GLY A 28 -58.39 -8.20 -9.09
C GLY A 28 -57.48 -8.50 -7.91
N LEU A 29 -58.02 -8.83 -6.71
CA LEU A 29 -57.20 -9.28 -5.60
C LEU A 29 -56.88 -10.77 -5.74
N TYR A 30 -55.60 -11.10 -5.74
CA TYR A 30 -55.05 -12.46 -5.83
C TYR A 30 -54.11 -12.78 -4.68
N PHE A 31 -54.04 -14.08 -4.37
CA PHE A 31 -53.05 -14.67 -3.50
C PHE A 31 -52.18 -15.63 -4.29
N ARG A 32 -50.87 -15.50 -4.15
CA ARG A 32 -49.89 -16.42 -4.76
C ARG A 32 -49.19 -17.19 -3.66
N SER A 33 -49.39 -18.51 -3.66
CA SER A 33 -48.65 -19.41 -2.76
C SER A 33 -47.34 -19.87 -3.41
N ARG A 34 -46.24 -19.80 -2.65
CA ARG A 34 -44.88 -20.26 -3.02
C ARG A 34 -44.23 -21.02 -1.87
N PRO A 35 -43.21 -21.88 -2.11
CA PRO A 35 -42.60 -22.70 -1.09
C PRO A 35 -42.03 -21.90 0.09
N TYR A 36 -41.44 -20.73 -0.18
CA TYR A 36 -40.71 -19.95 0.83
C TYR A 36 -41.47 -18.70 1.29
N GLN A 37 -42.34 -18.11 0.45
CA GLN A 37 -43.03 -16.87 0.78
C GLN A 37 -44.28 -16.68 -0.07
N SER A 38 -45.45 -16.67 0.54
CA SER A 38 -46.72 -16.41 -0.11
C SER A 38 -47.07 -14.93 0.03
N TYR A 39 -47.78 -14.36 -0.95
CA TYR A 39 -48.10 -12.93 -0.92
C TYR A 39 -49.44 -12.60 -1.63
N PHE A 40 -50.04 -11.47 -1.23
CA PHE A 40 -51.20 -10.88 -1.88
C PHE A 40 -50.73 -9.86 -2.94
N PHE A 41 -51.47 -9.81 -4.06
CA PHE A 41 -51.23 -8.81 -5.10
C PHE A 41 -52.55 -8.38 -5.74
N LEU A 42 -52.58 -7.10 -6.18
CA LEU A 42 -53.71 -6.53 -6.93
C LEU A 42 -53.36 -6.55 -8.41
N ARG A 43 -54.20 -7.17 -9.21
CA ARG A 43 -54.09 -7.19 -10.66
C ARG A 43 -55.10 -6.22 -11.27
N PHE A 44 -54.64 -5.32 -12.09
CA PHE A 44 -55.44 -4.36 -12.79
C PHE A 44 -54.88 -4.06 -14.17
N GLN A 45 -55.68 -3.39 -14.99
CA GLN A 45 -55.30 -2.94 -16.32
C GLN A 45 -55.54 -1.43 -16.41
N ASP A 46 -54.58 -0.74 -16.97
CA ASP A 46 -54.65 0.68 -17.29
C ASP A 46 -54.29 0.93 -18.76
N LYS A 47 -54.05 2.19 -19.15
CA LYS A 47 -53.69 2.59 -20.52
C LYS A 47 -52.32 2.05 -20.97
N THR A 48 -51.45 1.69 -20.03
CA THR A 48 -50.10 1.20 -20.27
C THR A 48 -50.01 -0.33 -20.32
N GLY A 49 -51.07 -1.03 -19.87
CA GLY A 49 -51.15 -2.48 -19.92
C GLY A 49 -51.65 -3.12 -18.62
N ARG A 50 -51.37 -4.42 -18.49
CA ARG A 50 -51.76 -5.22 -17.33
C ARG A 50 -50.65 -5.22 -16.27
N HIS A 51 -51.01 -4.92 -15.02
CA HIS A 51 -50.09 -4.79 -13.89
C HIS A 51 -50.47 -5.72 -12.74
N ASP A 52 -49.44 -6.27 -12.06
CA ASP A 52 -49.56 -7.02 -10.82
C ASP A 52 -48.84 -6.24 -9.71
N LEU A 53 -49.59 -5.64 -8.79
CA LEU A 53 -49.06 -4.81 -7.70
C LEU A 53 -49.05 -5.61 -6.39
N THR A 54 -47.90 -5.98 -5.87
CA THR A 54 -47.75 -6.71 -4.59
C THR A 54 -48.22 -5.82 -3.44
N LEU A 55 -49.10 -6.35 -2.58
CA LEU A 55 -49.68 -5.66 -1.42
C LEU A 55 -48.89 -5.97 -0.16
N GLY A 56 -48.56 -7.24 0.07
CA GLY A 56 -47.79 -7.70 1.23
C GLY A 56 -47.69 -9.21 1.31
N THR A 57 -46.85 -9.68 2.20
CA THR A 57 -46.54 -11.11 2.42
C THR A 57 -47.45 -11.73 3.45
N TYR A 58 -47.80 -12.99 3.23
CA TYR A 58 -48.54 -13.79 4.19
C TYR A 58 -47.59 -14.66 5.01
N PRO A 59 -47.75 -14.78 6.34
CA PRO A 59 -48.87 -14.35 7.20
C PRO A 59 -48.80 -12.92 7.76
N GLU A 60 -47.76 -12.13 7.49
CA GLU A 60 -47.59 -10.77 8.02
C GLU A 60 -48.73 -9.84 7.64
N MET A 61 -49.24 -9.96 6.42
CA MET A 61 -50.48 -9.30 5.98
C MET A 61 -51.66 -10.28 6.10
N SER A 62 -52.64 -9.91 6.90
CA SER A 62 -53.87 -10.69 7.01
C SER A 62 -54.77 -10.53 5.78
N LEU A 63 -55.64 -11.48 5.53
CA LEU A 63 -56.61 -11.44 4.43
C LEU A 63 -57.51 -10.21 4.48
N ALA A 64 -57.95 -9.81 5.69
CA ALA A 64 -58.79 -8.62 5.89
C ALA A 64 -58.02 -7.34 5.48
N LYS A 65 -56.78 -7.21 5.94
CA LYS A 65 -55.91 -6.10 5.59
C LYS A 65 -55.58 -6.03 4.10
N ALA A 66 -55.39 -7.20 3.46
CA ALA A 66 -55.18 -7.29 2.03
C ALA A 66 -56.39 -6.81 1.22
N ARG A 67 -57.63 -7.10 1.68
CA ARG A 67 -58.87 -6.60 1.06
C ARG A 67 -59.04 -5.10 1.22
N GLU A 68 -58.76 -4.58 2.40
CA GLU A 68 -58.82 -3.14 2.70
C GLU A 68 -57.86 -2.36 1.79
N GLU A 69 -56.61 -2.79 1.74
CA GLU A 69 -55.56 -2.12 0.91
C GLU A 69 -55.86 -2.26 -0.58
N ALA A 70 -56.34 -3.44 -1.03
CA ALA A 70 -56.76 -3.62 -2.40
C ALA A 70 -57.94 -2.74 -2.79
N SER A 71 -58.91 -2.54 -1.88
CA SER A 71 -60.08 -1.66 -2.09
C SER A 71 -59.65 -0.20 -2.19
N ARG A 72 -58.73 0.25 -1.29
CA ARG A 72 -58.16 1.60 -1.29
C ARG A 72 -57.45 1.90 -2.61
N LEU A 73 -56.56 0.98 -3.03
CA LEU A 73 -55.83 1.14 -4.29
C LEU A 73 -56.73 1.10 -5.51
N ARG A 74 -57.79 0.28 -5.50
CA ARG A 74 -58.77 0.24 -6.57
C ARG A 74 -59.51 1.56 -6.74
N ALA A 75 -59.91 2.20 -5.63
CA ALA A 75 -60.55 3.52 -5.66
C ALA A 75 -59.64 4.57 -6.30
N ARG A 76 -58.37 4.58 -5.93
CA ARG A 76 -57.35 5.50 -6.49
C ARG A 76 -57.10 5.25 -7.99
N ILE A 77 -56.95 3.98 -8.41
CA ILE A 77 -56.84 3.61 -9.83
C ILE A 77 -58.07 4.03 -10.63
N SER A 78 -59.27 3.85 -10.06
CA SER A 78 -60.52 4.28 -10.70
C SER A 78 -60.65 5.81 -10.79
N ALA A 79 -60.02 6.55 -9.89
CA ALA A 79 -59.91 8.01 -9.93
C ALA A 79 -58.83 8.50 -10.94
N GLY A 80 -58.11 7.58 -11.60
CA GLY A 80 -57.09 7.92 -12.60
C GLY A 80 -55.71 8.20 -12.05
N GLU A 81 -55.46 7.87 -10.77
CA GLU A 81 -54.15 8.05 -10.16
C GLU A 81 -53.12 6.97 -10.62
N ASP A 82 -51.90 7.37 -10.91
CA ASP A 82 -50.82 6.46 -11.26
C ASP A 82 -50.11 5.92 -10.00
N VAL A 83 -50.73 4.88 -9.40
CA VAL A 83 -50.22 4.21 -8.20
C VAL A 83 -48.88 3.44 -8.44
N ILE A 84 -48.54 3.19 -9.70
CA ILE A 84 -47.29 2.49 -10.06
C ILE A 84 -46.13 3.48 -10.04
N ALA A 85 -46.28 4.66 -10.63
CA ALA A 85 -45.27 5.72 -10.60
C ALA A 85 -44.94 6.15 -9.18
N GLU A 86 -45.96 6.34 -8.33
CA GLU A 86 -45.81 6.70 -6.92
C GLU A 86 -45.01 5.62 -6.17
N ARG A 87 -45.34 4.35 -6.35
CA ARG A 87 -44.59 3.27 -5.66
C ARG A 87 -43.17 3.06 -6.17
N LYS A 88 -42.92 3.31 -7.45
CA LYS A 88 -41.52 3.35 -7.99
C LYS A 88 -40.72 4.49 -7.36
N GLN A 89 -41.32 5.65 -7.10
CA GLN A 89 -40.67 6.76 -6.41
C GLN A 89 -40.38 6.45 -4.94
N VAL A 90 -41.28 5.70 -4.25
CA VAL A 90 -41.07 5.28 -2.85
C VAL A 90 -40.04 4.17 -2.74
N LEU A 91 -39.84 3.33 -3.77
CA LEU A 91 -38.85 2.27 -3.81
C LEU A 91 -37.45 2.76 -4.22
N VAL A 92 -37.32 3.99 -4.70
CA VAL A 92 -35.99 4.65 -4.76
C VAL A 92 -35.65 5.00 -3.32
N PRO A 93 -34.64 4.34 -2.68
CA PRO A 93 -34.21 4.74 -1.35
C PRO A 93 -33.91 6.25 -1.44
N LYS A 94 -34.54 7.09 -0.59
CA LYS A 94 -34.03 8.43 -0.35
C LYS A 94 -32.55 8.22 0.01
N GLN A 95 -31.67 8.50 -0.95
CA GLN A 95 -30.25 8.56 -0.63
C GLN A 95 -30.14 9.53 0.54
N PRO A 96 -29.50 9.14 1.65
CA PRO A 96 -29.22 10.10 2.70
C PRO A 96 -28.61 11.31 1.99
N THR A 97 -29.09 12.50 2.28
CA THR A 97 -28.51 13.75 1.78
C THR A 97 -27.12 13.85 2.38
N VAL A 98 -26.17 13.14 1.74
CA VAL A 98 -24.74 13.23 2.09
C VAL A 98 -24.35 14.66 1.75
N PRO A 99 -23.81 15.43 2.70
CA PRO A 99 -23.37 16.78 2.42
C PRO A 99 -22.44 16.75 1.20
N VAL A 100 -22.64 17.69 0.29
CA VAL A 100 -21.80 17.80 -0.91
C VAL A 100 -20.40 18.21 -0.47
N LEU A 101 -19.51 17.22 -0.33
CA LEU A 101 -18.13 17.40 0.06
C LEU A 101 -17.23 17.29 -1.16
N THR A 102 -16.26 18.18 -1.28
CA THR A 102 -15.25 18.07 -2.33
C THR A 102 -14.22 16.98 -1.97
N PHE A 103 -13.56 16.42 -2.98
CA PHE A 103 -12.48 15.44 -2.76
C PHE A 103 -11.41 15.99 -1.81
N GLU A 104 -11.02 17.26 -1.95
CA GLU A 104 -10.02 17.90 -1.08
C GLU A 104 -10.47 17.98 0.38
N GLN A 105 -11.72 18.34 0.62
CA GLN A 105 -12.28 18.40 1.98
C GLN A 105 -12.24 17.02 2.65
N VAL A 106 -12.64 15.98 1.93
CA VAL A 106 -12.61 14.60 2.43
C VAL A 106 -11.17 14.12 2.64
N ALA A 107 -10.28 14.43 1.72
CA ALA A 107 -8.85 14.05 1.82
C ALA A 107 -8.18 14.72 3.04
N LYS A 108 -8.47 15.99 3.29
CA LYS A 108 -7.97 16.71 4.48
C LYS A 108 -8.49 16.12 5.78
N GLN A 109 -9.77 15.73 5.83
CA GLN A 109 -10.35 15.07 7.02
C GLN A 109 -9.69 13.69 7.25
N TRP A 110 -9.50 12.88 6.19
CA TRP A 110 -8.82 11.60 6.27
C TRP A 110 -7.37 11.73 6.77
N LEU A 111 -6.61 12.70 6.29
CA LEU A 111 -5.26 12.98 6.73
C LEU A 111 -5.23 13.44 8.20
N SER A 112 -6.12 14.35 8.59
CA SER A 112 -6.25 14.86 9.96
C SER A 112 -6.59 13.73 10.95
N GLU A 113 -7.52 12.84 10.61
CA GLU A 113 -7.84 11.68 11.48
C GLU A 113 -6.62 10.76 11.65
N ARG A 114 -5.85 10.53 10.58
CA ARG A 114 -4.61 9.73 10.66
C ARG A 114 -3.53 10.37 11.53
N SER A 115 -3.36 11.69 11.42
CA SER A 115 -2.43 12.44 12.29
C SER A 115 -2.86 12.33 13.75
N ARG A 116 -4.15 12.53 14.03
CA ARG A 116 -4.73 12.40 15.38
C ARG A 116 -4.54 10.99 15.96
N LEU A 117 -4.65 9.95 15.13
CA LEU A 117 -4.44 8.56 15.53
C LEU A 117 -2.95 8.15 15.53
N ASN A 118 -2.04 9.09 15.39
CA ASN A 118 -0.60 8.87 15.33
C ASN A 118 -0.18 7.78 14.32
N PHE A 119 -0.86 7.72 13.17
CA PHE A 119 -0.62 6.69 12.15
C PHE A 119 0.82 6.67 11.64
N TRP A 120 1.47 7.83 11.57
CA TRP A 120 2.85 7.95 11.13
C TRP A 120 3.88 7.77 12.25
N GLY A 121 3.46 7.76 13.53
CA GLY A 121 4.37 7.75 14.67
C GLY A 121 5.41 8.87 14.54
N ASP A 122 6.67 8.56 14.77
CA ASP A 122 7.78 9.54 14.65
C ASP A 122 8.14 9.89 13.19
N ASN A 123 7.42 9.35 12.20
CA ASN A 123 7.71 9.60 10.78
C ASN A 123 7.06 10.89 10.25
N VAL A 124 7.44 12.03 10.80
CA VAL A 124 6.97 13.36 10.38
C VAL A 124 7.18 13.61 8.88
N LYS A 125 8.28 13.09 8.31
CA LYS A 125 8.51 13.19 6.86
C LYS A 125 7.50 12.38 6.05
N GLY A 126 7.04 11.25 6.56
CA GLY A 126 6.00 10.42 5.94
C GLY A 126 4.67 11.13 5.87
N GLU A 127 4.29 11.79 6.96
CA GLU A 127 3.10 12.62 7.05
C GLU A 127 3.15 13.77 6.03
N LYS A 128 4.20 14.61 6.08
CA LYS A 128 4.39 15.72 5.14
C LYS A 128 4.34 15.27 3.68
N ARG A 129 4.92 14.10 3.35
CA ARG A 129 4.85 13.54 2.00
C ARG A 129 3.45 13.11 1.61
N ALA A 130 2.65 12.57 2.54
CA ALA A 130 1.27 12.18 2.26
C ALA A 130 0.39 13.38 1.93
N PHE A 131 0.58 14.50 2.62
CA PHE A 131 -0.07 15.78 2.28
C PHE A 131 0.41 16.28 0.91
N ARG A 132 1.72 16.44 0.75
CA ARG A 132 2.30 17.06 -0.45
C ARG A 132 2.00 16.31 -1.74
N ILE A 133 1.91 14.99 -1.73
CA ILE A 133 1.58 14.21 -2.94
C ILE A 133 0.16 14.51 -3.43
N LEU A 134 -0.79 14.74 -2.52
CA LEU A 134 -2.16 15.11 -2.86
C LEU A 134 -2.23 16.56 -3.33
N GLU A 135 -1.54 17.49 -2.66
CA GLU A 135 -1.48 18.90 -3.05
C GLU A 135 -0.95 19.09 -4.47
N ILE A 136 0.13 18.39 -4.82
CA ILE A 136 0.78 18.57 -6.12
C ILE A 136 0.05 17.82 -7.23
N HIS A 137 -0.44 16.61 -6.96
CA HIS A 137 -0.86 15.70 -8.01
C HIS A 137 -2.35 15.35 -8.04
N ALA A 138 -3.12 15.64 -6.99
CA ALA A 138 -4.55 15.35 -6.95
C ALA A 138 -5.41 16.62 -6.91
N TYR A 139 -5.16 17.54 -5.96
CA TYR A 139 -6.01 18.70 -5.74
C TYR A 139 -6.16 19.62 -6.97
N PRO A 140 -5.12 19.86 -7.81
CA PRO A 140 -5.29 20.68 -9.01
C PRO A 140 -6.27 20.10 -10.04
N PHE A 141 -6.57 18.79 -9.97
CA PHE A 141 -7.39 18.10 -10.97
C PHE A 141 -8.76 17.69 -10.45
N ILE A 142 -8.81 17.19 -9.22
CA ILE A 142 -10.04 16.64 -8.61
C ILE A 142 -10.38 17.28 -7.26
N GLY A 143 -9.55 18.20 -6.73
CA GLY A 143 -9.69 18.75 -5.41
C GLY A 143 -11.06 19.41 -5.16
N ASN A 144 -11.49 20.26 -6.08
CA ASN A 144 -12.76 21.02 -6.00
C ASN A 144 -13.97 20.21 -6.52
N LYS A 145 -13.75 19.00 -7.03
CA LYS A 145 -14.84 18.16 -7.56
C LYS A 145 -15.61 17.51 -6.41
N ASP A 146 -16.94 17.46 -6.54
CA ASP A 146 -17.78 16.65 -5.63
C ASP A 146 -17.23 15.23 -5.60
N ILE A 147 -16.97 14.70 -4.39
CA ILE A 147 -16.44 13.35 -4.21
C ILE A 147 -17.29 12.28 -4.89
N ASN A 148 -18.60 12.51 -5.00
CA ASN A 148 -19.53 11.60 -5.66
C ASN A 148 -19.40 11.61 -7.19
N GLN A 149 -18.80 12.65 -7.76
CA GLN A 149 -18.63 12.84 -9.20
C GLN A 149 -17.23 12.49 -9.70
N VAL A 150 -16.29 12.16 -8.79
CA VAL A 150 -14.95 11.73 -9.21
C VAL A 150 -15.03 10.33 -9.82
N SER A 151 -14.64 10.24 -11.08
CA SER A 151 -14.68 9.02 -11.88
C SER A 151 -13.31 8.33 -11.97
N ALA A 152 -13.30 7.07 -12.42
CA ALA A 152 -12.06 6.35 -12.74
C ALA A 152 -11.27 7.06 -13.87
N ALA A 153 -11.96 7.72 -14.81
CA ALA A 153 -11.31 8.52 -15.85
C ALA A 153 -10.59 9.74 -15.29
N ASP A 154 -11.15 10.41 -14.28
CA ASP A 154 -10.47 11.52 -13.60
C ASP A 154 -9.19 11.03 -12.91
N VAL A 155 -9.27 9.89 -12.20
CA VAL A 155 -8.10 9.29 -11.54
C VAL A 155 -7.06 8.84 -12.58
N PHE A 156 -7.48 8.27 -13.69
CA PHE A 156 -6.58 7.92 -14.79
C PHE A 156 -5.86 9.16 -15.35
N ASN A 157 -6.60 10.24 -15.64
CA ASN A 157 -6.06 11.46 -16.23
C ASN A 157 -4.97 12.12 -15.36
N LEU A 158 -5.12 12.12 -14.04
CA LEU A 158 -4.09 12.64 -13.15
C LEU A 158 -2.90 11.69 -13.00
N LEU A 159 -3.13 10.37 -13.00
CA LEU A 159 -2.07 9.38 -12.86
C LEU A 159 -1.23 9.28 -14.14
N SER A 160 -1.84 9.31 -15.32
CA SER A 160 -1.16 9.16 -16.62
C SER A 160 -0.03 10.18 -16.82
N LYS A 161 -0.19 11.40 -16.30
CA LYS A 161 0.81 12.47 -16.37
C LYS A 161 2.14 12.14 -15.69
N ILE A 162 2.10 11.26 -14.67
CA ILE A 162 3.29 10.90 -13.88
C ILE A 162 3.59 9.39 -13.93
N TRP A 163 2.77 8.62 -14.67
CA TRP A 163 2.85 7.16 -14.62
C TRP A 163 4.16 6.61 -15.17
N LEU A 164 4.63 7.15 -16.28
CA LEU A 164 5.85 6.68 -16.94
C LEU A 164 7.12 7.21 -16.26
N GLU A 165 7.15 8.50 -15.92
CA GLU A 165 8.35 9.16 -15.39
C GLU A 165 8.55 8.93 -13.89
N LYS A 166 7.45 8.92 -13.11
CA LYS A 166 7.45 8.86 -11.64
C LYS A 166 6.54 7.76 -11.13
N ASN A 167 6.66 6.54 -11.68
CA ASN A 167 5.77 5.42 -11.40
C ASN A 167 5.59 5.14 -9.90
N ALA A 168 6.68 5.14 -9.12
CA ALA A 168 6.59 4.95 -7.67
C ALA A 168 5.74 6.04 -6.98
N THR A 169 5.74 7.27 -7.48
CA THR A 169 4.89 8.37 -6.99
C THR A 169 3.45 8.17 -7.43
N ALA A 170 3.22 7.79 -8.70
CA ALA A 170 1.89 7.48 -9.22
C ALA A 170 1.20 6.36 -8.43
N LEU A 171 1.91 5.28 -8.12
CA LEU A 171 1.39 4.17 -7.31
C LEU A 171 1.05 4.58 -5.87
N LYS A 172 1.86 5.44 -5.25
CA LYS A 172 1.58 5.99 -3.91
C LYS A 172 0.37 6.91 -3.95
N LEU A 173 0.28 7.79 -4.94
CA LEU A 173 -0.86 8.68 -5.16
C LEU A 173 -2.14 7.89 -5.35
N LYS A 174 -2.14 6.91 -6.27
CA LYS A 174 -3.26 5.99 -6.49
C LYS A 174 -3.70 5.31 -5.19
N THR A 175 -2.72 4.81 -4.41
CA THR A 175 -3.01 4.15 -3.13
C THR A 175 -3.62 5.11 -2.11
N SER A 176 -3.18 6.36 -2.08
CA SER A 176 -3.76 7.39 -1.20
C SER A 176 -5.19 7.72 -1.61
N ILE A 177 -5.44 7.95 -2.90
CA ILE A 177 -6.79 8.21 -3.44
C ILE A 177 -7.72 7.02 -3.12
N PHE A 178 -7.27 5.79 -3.38
CA PHE A 178 -8.04 4.58 -3.06
C PHE A 178 -8.43 4.52 -1.57
N LYS A 179 -7.50 4.81 -0.67
CA LYS A 179 -7.74 4.79 0.77
C LYS A 179 -8.66 5.92 1.23
N ILE A 180 -8.59 7.09 0.60
CA ILE A 180 -9.50 8.21 0.88
C ILE A 180 -10.93 7.82 0.53
N PHE A 181 -11.16 7.25 -0.66
CA PHE A 181 -12.49 6.78 -1.06
C PHE A 181 -12.99 5.65 -0.17
N GLN A 182 -12.15 4.65 0.14
CA GLN A 182 -12.50 3.58 1.07
C GLN A 182 -12.97 4.12 2.43
N TRP A 183 -12.23 5.10 2.97
CA TRP A 183 -12.58 5.73 4.24
C TRP A 183 -13.86 6.55 4.14
N ALA A 184 -14.03 7.33 3.06
CA ALA A 184 -15.23 8.12 2.82
C ALA A 184 -16.49 7.23 2.70
N MET A 185 -16.39 6.11 2.00
CA MET A 185 -17.47 5.11 1.90
C MET A 185 -17.80 4.53 3.29
N ALA A 186 -16.78 4.13 4.06
CA ALA A 186 -16.97 3.59 5.41
C ALA A 186 -17.58 4.58 6.40
N LYS A 187 -17.35 5.89 6.20
CA LYS A 187 -17.91 6.98 7.01
C LYS A 187 -19.25 7.51 6.46
N ASN A 188 -19.80 6.91 5.40
CA ASN A 188 -20.99 7.40 4.69
C ASN A 188 -20.90 8.87 4.24
N MET A 189 -19.70 9.31 3.86
CA MET A 189 -19.44 10.68 3.38
C MET A 189 -19.64 10.81 1.86
N CYS A 190 -19.80 9.71 1.16
CA CYS A 190 -20.10 9.65 -0.27
C CYS A 190 -21.08 8.51 -0.55
N ALA A 191 -21.84 8.65 -1.64
CA ALA A 191 -22.85 7.68 -2.06
C ALA A 191 -22.37 6.79 -3.23
N ILE A 192 -21.10 6.84 -3.59
CA ILE A 192 -20.55 6.02 -4.67
C ILE A 192 -20.56 4.53 -4.32
N ARG A 193 -20.84 3.68 -5.32
CA ARG A 193 -20.90 2.22 -5.13
C ARG A 193 -19.57 1.53 -5.38
N GLU A 194 -18.73 2.12 -6.22
CA GLU A 194 -17.42 1.58 -6.60
C GLU A 194 -16.34 2.63 -6.41
N ASN A 195 -15.20 2.21 -5.85
CA ASN A 195 -14.07 3.09 -5.62
C ASN A 195 -13.37 3.43 -6.96
N PRO A 196 -13.33 4.70 -7.39
CA PRO A 196 -12.77 5.10 -8.69
C PRO A 196 -11.26 4.83 -8.83
N ALA A 197 -10.55 4.58 -7.72
CA ALA A 197 -9.13 4.24 -7.71
C ALA A 197 -8.87 2.72 -7.57
N GLN A 198 -9.90 1.88 -7.76
CA GLN A 198 -9.78 0.42 -7.66
C GLN A 198 -9.18 -0.18 -8.93
N LEU A 199 -8.10 -0.98 -8.78
CA LEU A 199 -7.42 -1.61 -9.92
C LEU A 199 -8.15 -2.82 -10.51
N SER A 200 -9.06 -3.45 -9.77
CA SER A 200 -9.95 -4.50 -10.29
C SER A 200 -11.17 -3.94 -11.02
N GLY A 201 -11.35 -2.62 -11.02
CA GLY A 201 -12.44 -1.91 -11.69
C GLY A 201 -11.98 -1.17 -12.95
N ALA A 202 -12.75 -0.16 -13.33
CA ALA A 202 -12.53 0.63 -14.54
C ALA A 202 -11.13 1.25 -14.64
N LEU A 203 -10.55 1.72 -13.53
CA LEU A 203 -9.18 2.27 -13.53
C LEU A 203 -8.14 1.25 -13.98
N GLY A 204 -8.30 -0.02 -13.61
CA GLY A 204 -7.37 -1.08 -14.01
C GLY A 204 -7.32 -1.29 -15.51
N VAL A 205 -8.49 -1.24 -16.16
CA VAL A 205 -8.63 -1.33 -17.62
C VAL A 205 -7.95 -0.13 -18.30
N LEU A 206 -8.22 1.08 -17.81
CA LEU A 206 -7.62 2.32 -18.36
C LEU A 206 -6.09 2.34 -18.21
N LEU A 207 -5.54 1.81 -17.12
CA LEU A 207 -4.09 1.77 -16.87
C LEU A 207 -3.37 0.62 -17.58
N GLU A 208 -4.08 -0.38 -18.10
CA GLU A 208 -3.47 -1.56 -18.70
C GLU A 208 -2.47 -1.25 -19.82
N PRO A 209 -2.76 -0.35 -20.78
CA PRO A 209 -1.80 0.03 -21.83
C PRO A 209 -0.52 0.64 -21.26
N LEU A 210 -0.64 1.44 -20.19
CA LEU A 210 0.50 2.10 -19.55
C LEU A 210 1.36 1.14 -18.70
N LYS A 211 0.81 0.02 -18.22
CA LYS A 211 1.59 -0.98 -17.48
C LYS A 211 2.65 -1.66 -18.35
N LYS A 212 2.37 -1.85 -19.63
CA LYS A 212 3.30 -2.49 -20.57
C LYS A 212 4.50 -1.60 -20.92
N THR A 213 4.34 -0.28 -20.80
CA THR A 213 5.37 0.72 -21.10
C THR A 213 6.03 1.30 -19.85
N ALA A 214 5.45 1.08 -18.67
CA ALA A 214 6.04 1.55 -17.42
C ALA A 214 7.38 0.84 -17.17
N VAL A 215 8.44 1.63 -17.05
CA VAL A 215 9.73 1.11 -16.56
C VAL A 215 9.50 0.54 -15.16
N LEU A 216 9.62 -0.77 -15.05
CA LEU A 216 9.59 -1.46 -13.75
C LEU A 216 10.54 -0.73 -12.81
N SER A 217 10.14 -0.56 -11.54
CA SER A 217 10.88 0.17 -10.52
C SER A 217 12.38 -0.06 -10.66
N SER A 218 13.14 1.01 -10.90
CA SER A 218 14.59 0.91 -10.99
C SER A 218 15.13 0.34 -9.68
N HIS A 219 15.94 -0.72 -9.78
CA HIS A 219 16.70 -1.19 -8.65
C HIS A 219 17.61 -0.07 -8.13
N HIS A 220 18.00 -0.12 -6.86
CA HIS A 220 19.02 0.80 -6.36
C HIS A 220 20.34 0.52 -7.09
N ALA A 221 20.88 1.54 -7.74
CA ALA A 221 22.15 1.42 -8.45
C ALA A 221 23.25 0.92 -7.51
N ALA A 222 23.83 -0.22 -7.86
CA ALA A 222 24.86 -0.93 -7.11
C ALA A 222 26.21 -0.77 -7.80
N CYS A 223 27.30 -1.01 -7.07
CA CYS A 223 28.62 -1.15 -7.67
C CYS A 223 28.78 -2.59 -8.19
N PRO A 224 29.33 -2.81 -9.39
CA PRO A 224 29.78 -4.13 -9.82
C PRO A 224 30.66 -4.79 -8.76
N VAL A 225 30.48 -6.10 -8.60
CA VAL A 225 31.15 -6.80 -7.48
C VAL A 225 32.65 -6.69 -7.55
N GLU A 226 33.20 -6.84 -8.74
CA GLU A 226 34.65 -6.75 -9.03
C GLU A 226 35.27 -5.38 -8.72
N GLU A 227 34.46 -4.34 -8.74
CA GLU A 227 34.85 -2.95 -8.45
C GLU A 227 34.76 -2.59 -6.95
N ILE A 228 34.12 -3.42 -6.13
CA ILE A 228 33.94 -3.14 -4.70
C ILE A 228 35.25 -2.90 -3.95
N PRO A 229 36.31 -3.72 -4.11
CA PRO A 229 37.56 -3.48 -3.42
C PRO A 229 38.21 -2.14 -3.82
N ARG A 230 38.11 -1.76 -5.09
CA ARG A 230 38.64 -0.47 -5.60
C ARG A 230 37.84 0.71 -5.05
N LEU A 231 36.49 0.61 -5.10
CA LEU A 231 35.60 1.62 -4.52
C LEU A 231 35.88 1.80 -3.02
N PHE A 232 36.01 0.69 -2.30
CA PHE A 232 36.24 0.73 -0.87
C PHE A 232 37.62 1.37 -0.54
N HIS A 233 38.65 1.06 -1.31
CA HIS A 233 39.96 1.68 -1.19
C HIS A 233 39.91 3.20 -1.44
N GLU A 234 39.18 3.63 -2.49
CA GLU A 234 39.03 5.07 -2.79
C GLU A 234 38.26 5.80 -1.69
N ILE A 235 37.15 5.25 -1.17
CA ILE A 235 36.41 5.82 -0.04
C ILE A 235 37.32 5.99 1.16
N SER A 236 38.23 5.05 1.42
CA SER A 236 39.09 5.05 2.59
C SER A 236 40.15 6.17 2.61
N GLN A 237 40.38 6.81 1.46
CA GLN A 237 41.29 7.97 1.38
C GLN A 237 40.66 9.23 1.98
N TYR A 238 39.36 9.23 2.24
CA TYR A 238 38.66 10.36 2.81
C TYR A 238 38.44 10.18 4.32
N VAL A 239 38.75 11.21 5.11
CA VAL A 239 38.60 11.18 6.57
C VAL A 239 37.27 11.75 7.08
N SER A 240 36.34 12.14 6.18
CA SER A 240 35.08 12.72 6.57
C SER A 240 34.18 11.71 7.27
N THR A 241 33.30 12.18 8.17
CA THR A 241 32.30 11.34 8.84
C THR A 241 31.42 10.57 7.84
N SER A 242 31.08 11.20 6.69
CA SER A 242 30.27 10.55 5.64
C SER A 242 31.02 9.41 4.96
N ALA A 243 32.36 9.54 4.78
CA ALA A 243 33.20 8.46 4.24
C ALA A 243 33.28 7.29 5.22
N ARG A 244 33.57 7.55 6.50
CA ARG A 244 33.62 6.51 7.55
C ARG A 244 32.24 5.80 7.71
N ALA A 245 31.16 6.57 7.68
CA ALA A 245 29.81 6.01 7.69
C ALA A 245 29.53 5.14 6.44
N CYS A 246 30.04 5.54 5.27
CA CYS A 246 29.90 4.76 4.04
C CYS A 246 30.68 3.43 4.12
N GLU A 247 31.95 3.44 4.55
CA GLU A 247 32.75 2.23 4.77
C GLU A 247 32.06 1.28 5.74
N PHE A 248 31.59 1.78 6.87
CA PHE A 248 30.92 0.97 7.88
C PHE A 248 29.60 0.38 7.35
N ALA A 249 28.83 1.15 6.55
CA ALA A 249 27.61 0.65 5.94
C ALA A 249 27.86 -0.46 4.91
N ILE A 250 28.95 -0.37 4.13
CA ILE A 250 29.36 -1.44 3.20
C ILE A 250 29.69 -2.71 3.99
N LEU A 251 30.53 -2.61 5.02
CA LEU A 251 30.97 -3.74 5.83
C LEU A 251 29.86 -4.39 6.67
N THR A 252 28.84 -3.64 7.04
CA THR A 252 27.74 -4.12 7.89
C THR A 252 26.45 -4.41 7.14
N CYS A 253 26.37 -4.06 5.87
CA CYS A 253 25.19 -4.20 5.04
C CYS A 253 23.92 -3.56 5.65
N CYS A 254 24.09 -2.58 6.55
CA CYS A 254 23.02 -1.97 7.31
C CYS A 254 22.14 -1.03 6.47
N ARG A 255 20.97 -0.69 6.99
CA ARG A 255 20.11 0.32 6.37
C ARG A 255 20.51 1.72 6.81
N SER A 256 20.31 2.71 5.93
CA SER A 256 20.64 4.12 6.18
C SER A 256 20.07 4.68 7.50
N LYS A 257 18.86 4.25 7.94
CA LYS A 257 18.32 4.69 9.23
C LYS A 257 19.16 4.17 10.38
N ALA A 258 19.46 2.88 10.42
CA ALA A 258 20.28 2.28 11.47
C ALA A 258 21.66 2.95 11.54
N LEU A 259 22.33 3.10 10.39
CA LEU A 259 23.63 3.79 10.30
C LEU A 259 23.64 5.18 10.93
N ARG A 260 22.65 6.00 10.58
CA ARG A 260 22.60 7.42 11.00
C ARG A 260 22.23 7.63 12.46
N PHE A 261 21.60 6.66 13.07
CA PHE A 261 21.19 6.69 14.48
C PHE A 261 22.08 5.83 15.36
N ALA A 262 23.08 5.13 14.79
CA ALA A 262 23.98 4.24 15.51
C ALA A 262 24.72 4.95 16.65
N THR A 263 24.73 4.35 17.82
CA THR A 263 25.39 4.83 19.03
C THR A 263 26.42 3.83 19.54
N TRP A 264 27.34 4.29 20.36
CA TRP A 264 28.38 3.45 20.98
C TRP A 264 27.78 2.38 21.88
N ASP A 265 26.67 2.65 22.56
CA ASP A 265 25.98 1.70 23.44
C ASP A 265 25.40 0.49 22.70
N GLU A 266 25.24 0.59 21.38
CA GLU A 266 24.76 -0.49 20.53
C GLU A 266 25.88 -1.47 20.13
N ILE A 267 27.15 -1.11 20.38
CA ILE A 267 28.34 -1.83 19.89
C ILE A 267 29.01 -2.61 21.02
N ASP A 268 29.03 -3.92 20.87
CA ASP A 268 29.86 -4.82 21.65
C ASP A 268 31.15 -5.10 20.86
N LEU A 269 32.23 -4.39 21.21
CA LEU A 269 33.51 -4.52 20.53
C LEU A 269 34.21 -5.85 20.84
N GLU A 270 33.96 -6.43 22.01
CA GLU A 270 34.56 -7.70 22.44
C GLU A 270 33.98 -8.86 21.66
N ASN A 271 32.66 -8.96 21.66
CA ASN A 271 31.92 -10.02 20.92
C ASN A 271 31.73 -9.69 19.44
N LYS A 272 32.17 -8.50 18.97
CA LYS A 272 32.03 -8.00 17.61
C LYS A 272 30.56 -8.05 17.14
N ILE A 273 29.68 -7.45 17.92
CA ILE A 273 28.23 -7.40 17.64
C ILE A 273 27.75 -5.95 17.64
N TRP A 274 26.95 -5.60 16.66
CA TRP A 274 26.12 -4.40 16.68
C TRP A 274 24.66 -4.81 16.85
N THR A 275 24.04 -4.41 17.96
CA THR A 275 22.63 -4.67 18.26
C THR A 275 21.82 -3.42 17.99
N ILE A 276 21.04 -3.44 16.89
CA ILE A 276 20.23 -2.31 16.46
C ILE A 276 18.93 -2.25 17.27
N PRO A 277 18.63 -1.16 18.01
CA PRO A 277 17.36 -0.97 18.70
C PRO A 277 16.18 -0.96 17.73
N VAL A 278 14.98 -1.28 18.24
CA VAL A 278 13.72 -1.29 17.45
C VAL A 278 13.46 0.07 16.80
N GLU A 279 13.79 1.14 17.52
CA GLU A 279 13.61 2.52 17.11
C GLU A 279 14.47 2.88 15.90
N HIS A 280 15.68 2.29 15.80
CA HIS A 280 16.62 2.53 14.72
C HIS A 280 16.40 1.60 13.51
N ASP A 281 15.66 0.50 13.68
CA ASP A 281 15.30 -0.37 12.56
C ASP A 281 14.09 0.20 11.76
N LYS A 282 14.10 -0.05 10.45
CA LYS A 282 12.96 0.24 9.57
C LYS A 282 11.79 -0.71 9.82
N ILE A 283 12.07 -1.95 10.22
CA ILE A 283 11.09 -3.03 10.41
C ILE A 283 10.95 -3.30 11.90
N LYS A 284 9.86 -2.82 12.49
CA LYS A 284 9.59 -2.89 13.93
C LYS A 284 8.85 -4.18 14.34
N LEU A 285 9.24 -5.36 13.82
CA LEU A 285 8.62 -6.63 14.18
C LEU A 285 9.12 -7.11 15.55
N PRO A 286 8.24 -7.52 16.47
CA PRO A 286 8.63 -8.14 17.74
C PRO A 286 9.44 -9.43 17.51
N GLY A 287 10.37 -9.75 18.44
CA GLY A 287 11.16 -10.99 18.41
C GLY A 287 12.18 -11.13 17.28
N ARG A 288 12.34 -10.12 16.44
CA ARG A 288 13.29 -10.14 15.35
C ARG A 288 14.72 -10.00 15.85
N ASP A 289 15.64 -10.83 15.35
CA ASP A 289 17.07 -10.64 15.57
C ASP A 289 17.55 -9.39 14.79
N ARG A 290 18.13 -8.43 15.51
CA ARG A 290 18.65 -7.16 14.97
C ARG A 290 20.18 -7.06 15.17
N ARG A 291 20.85 -8.18 15.40
CA ARG A 291 22.29 -8.21 15.56
C ARG A 291 22.97 -8.26 14.20
N ILE A 292 23.97 -7.45 14.03
CA ILE A 292 24.92 -7.51 12.92
C ILE A 292 26.26 -7.98 13.50
N PHE A 293 26.82 -9.02 12.93
CA PHE A 293 28.15 -9.51 13.32
C PHE A 293 29.21 -8.71 12.57
N LEU A 294 30.14 -8.14 13.33
CA LEU A 294 31.14 -7.22 12.80
C LEU A 294 32.41 -7.98 12.39
N SER A 295 32.86 -7.74 11.17
CA SER A 295 34.18 -8.22 10.73
C SER A 295 35.31 -7.45 11.43
N ASP A 296 36.52 -7.98 11.39
CA ASP A 296 37.71 -7.30 11.92
C ASP A 296 37.97 -5.94 11.27
N GLN A 297 37.64 -5.84 10.00
CA GLN A 297 37.71 -4.59 9.24
C GLN A 297 36.72 -3.55 9.76
N ALA A 298 35.46 -3.97 10.08
CA ALA A 298 34.48 -3.07 10.69
C ALA A 298 34.92 -2.61 12.08
N ILE A 299 35.50 -3.49 12.90
CA ILE A 299 36.06 -3.16 14.21
C ILE A 299 37.24 -2.15 14.07
N THR A 300 38.07 -2.35 13.05
CA THR A 300 39.18 -1.42 12.76
C THR A 300 38.66 -0.02 12.47
N ILE A 301 37.60 0.13 11.68
CA ILE A 301 36.97 1.44 11.42
C ILE A 301 36.45 2.04 12.72
N LEU A 302 35.70 1.25 13.52
CA LEU A 302 35.14 1.74 14.78
C LEU A 302 36.23 2.25 15.75
N ARG A 303 37.35 1.56 15.85
CA ARG A 303 38.47 1.95 16.70
C ARG A 303 39.13 3.27 16.26
N GLN A 304 39.01 3.63 14.98
CA GLN A 304 39.56 4.89 14.43
C GLN A 304 38.55 6.05 14.53
N LEU A 305 37.30 5.80 14.90
CA LEU A 305 36.34 6.88 15.07
C LEU A 305 36.64 7.72 16.32
N PRO A 306 36.49 9.05 16.23
CA PRO A 306 36.60 9.90 17.41
C PRO A 306 35.43 9.63 18.35
N LYS A 307 35.71 9.49 19.66
CA LYS A 307 34.70 9.49 20.70
C LYS A 307 34.56 10.89 21.27
N HIS A 308 33.33 11.31 21.49
CA HIS A 308 33.00 12.62 22.03
C HIS A 308 32.25 12.44 23.35
N ASP A 309 32.69 13.09 24.43
CA ASP A 309 32.07 12.95 25.76
C ASP A 309 30.61 13.40 25.80
N ASP A 310 30.24 14.33 24.93
CA ASP A 310 28.91 14.94 24.82
C ASP A 310 28.09 14.41 23.66
N CYS A 311 28.53 13.37 22.94
CA CYS A 311 27.82 12.80 21.81
C CYS A 311 28.08 11.30 21.68
N ASN A 312 27.03 10.50 21.88
CA ASN A 312 27.12 9.04 21.83
C ASN A 312 26.97 8.46 20.40
N LEU A 313 26.73 9.29 19.37
CA LEU A 313 26.61 8.83 17.99
C LEU A 313 27.96 8.31 17.44
N LEU A 314 27.89 7.22 16.68
CA LEU A 314 29.09 6.72 15.94
C LEU A 314 29.52 7.69 14.82
N PHE A 315 28.53 8.30 14.15
CA PHE A 315 28.77 9.18 12.99
C PHE A 315 28.06 10.52 13.17
N PRO A 316 28.52 11.37 14.12
CA PRO A 316 27.95 12.70 14.31
C PRO A 316 28.33 13.63 13.16
N ASN A 317 27.45 14.58 12.82
CA ASN A 317 27.82 15.72 11.99
C ASN A 317 28.63 16.75 12.81
N THR A 318 29.08 17.86 12.18
CA THR A 318 29.83 18.93 12.83
C THR A 318 29.12 19.58 14.02
N TYR A 319 27.78 19.48 14.08
CA TYR A 319 26.95 19.98 15.17
C TYR A 319 26.60 18.89 16.20
N LYS A 320 27.30 17.75 16.20
CA LYS A 320 27.07 16.59 17.08
C LYS A 320 25.65 16.00 16.96
N ASN A 321 24.99 16.22 15.83
CA ASN A 321 23.73 15.62 15.50
C ASN A 321 23.89 14.46 14.50
N LYS A 322 22.85 13.64 14.36
CA LYS A 322 22.83 12.58 13.35
C LYS A 322 23.03 13.12 11.92
N LEU A 323 23.72 12.37 11.09
CA LEU A 323 23.85 12.66 9.66
C LEU A 323 22.49 12.86 9.00
N SER A 324 22.42 13.78 8.03
CA SER A 324 21.21 13.95 7.20
C SER A 324 20.93 12.70 6.34
N ASP A 325 19.70 12.55 5.84
CA ASP A 325 19.36 11.46 4.91
C ASP A 325 20.21 11.48 3.64
N ALA A 326 20.69 12.64 3.26
CA ALA A 326 21.46 12.86 2.04
C ALA A 326 22.97 12.80 2.22
N ALA A 327 23.49 12.83 3.45
CA ALA A 327 24.94 13.00 3.71
C ALA A 327 25.83 12.01 2.93
N VAL A 328 25.58 10.72 3.09
CA VAL A 328 26.35 9.69 2.36
C VAL A 328 26.05 9.70 0.85
N THR A 329 24.82 10.03 0.46
CA THR A 329 24.47 10.15 -0.97
C THR A 329 25.24 11.31 -1.64
N MET A 330 25.36 12.43 -0.96
CA MET A 330 26.13 13.57 -1.45
C MET A 330 27.63 13.24 -1.52
N PHE A 331 28.15 12.55 -0.51
CA PHE A 331 29.53 12.06 -0.54
C PHE A 331 29.78 11.15 -1.76
N LEU A 332 28.91 10.16 -2.01
CA LEU A 332 29.03 9.25 -3.16
C LEU A 332 28.92 9.99 -4.51
N ARG A 333 28.08 11.02 -4.59
CA ARG A 333 27.99 11.87 -5.80
C ARG A 333 29.29 12.65 -6.03
N GLY A 334 29.84 13.27 -4.99
CA GLY A 334 31.13 13.95 -5.08
C GLY A 334 32.26 13.00 -5.49
N LEU A 335 32.29 11.79 -4.92
CA LEU A 335 33.24 10.75 -5.31
C LEU A 335 33.10 10.36 -6.79
N HIS A 336 31.85 10.21 -7.26
CA HIS A 336 31.56 9.95 -8.69
C HIS A 336 32.05 11.09 -9.58
N GLU A 337 31.80 12.35 -9.23
CA GLU A 337 32.21 13.52 -10.00
C GLU A 337 33.72 13.60 -10.13
N VAL A 338 34.46 13.42 -9.01
CA VAL A 338 35.92 13.37 -9.01
C VAL A 338 36.44 12.25 -9.90
N ARG A 339 35.85 11.07 -9.83
CA ARG A 339 36.24 9.93 -10.64
C ARG A 339 35.88 10.11 -12.11
N MET A 340 34.71 10.69 -12.39
CA MET A 340 34.27 11.00 -13.75
C MET A 340 35.24 11.96 -14.43
N ALA A 341 35.72 12.96 -13.71
CA ALA A 341 36.73 13.88 -14.22
C ALA A 341 38.11 13.20 -14.49
N ALA A 342 38.43 12.13 -13.73
CA ALA A 342 39.68 11.42 -13.86
C ALA A 342 39.71 10.35 -14.95
N ASP A 343 38.65 9.55 -15.08
CA ASP A 343 38.58 8.37 -15.98
C ASP A 343 37.42 8.36 -16.97
N GLY A 344 36.54 9.37 -16.96
CA GLY A 344 35.38 9.49 -17.83
C GLY A 344 34.26 8.48 -17.57
N ARG A 345 34.38 7.63 -16.54
CA ARG A 345 33.39 6.57 -16.20
C ARG A 345 32.67 6.87 -14.90
N GLY A 346 33.38 7.35 -13.89
CA GLY A 346 32.87 7.57 -12.55
C GLY A 346 32.42 6.26 -11.86
N TRP A 347 31.58 6.42 -10.82
CA TRP A 347 31.03 5.30 -10.05
C TRP A 347 29.55 5.12 -10.42
N VAL A 348 29.24 4.14 -11.28
CA VAL A 348 27.90 3.91 -11.82
C VAL A 348 27.52 2.43 -11.81
N ASP A 349 26.24 2.16 -11.84
CA ASP A 349 25.68 0.83 -12.13
C ASP A 349 25.40 0.76 -13.64
N PRO A 350 26.06 -0.12 -14.40
CA PRO A 350 25.84 -0.23 -15.85
C PRO A 350 24.45 -0.76 -16.23
N HIS A 351 23.78 -1.47 -15.30
CA HIS A 351 22.49 -2.11 -15.53
C HIS A 351 21.29 -1.26 -15.13
N VAL A 352 21.51 -0.20 -14.35
CA VAL A 352 20.45 0.70 -13.88
C VAL A 352 20.60 2.05 -14.58
N LYS A 353 19.57 2.45 -15.33
CA LYS A 353 19.59 3.73 -16.06
C LYS A 353 18.84 4.82 -15.29
N ASN A 354 19.34 6.05 -15.38
CA ASN A 354 18.68 7.25 -14.91
C ASN A 354 17.59 7.72 -15.90
N ALA A 355 16.93 8.84 -15.61
CA ALA A 355 15.89 9.42 -16.47
C ALA A 355 16.38 9.77 -17.88
N ASP A 356 17.68 10.08 -18.04
CA ASP A 356 18.33 10.45 -19.29
C ASP A 356 18.85 9.24 -20.08
N GLY A 357 18.56 8.02 -19.59
CA GLY A 357 19.01 6.76 -20.19
C GLY A 357 20.48 6.42 -19.95
N GLN A 358 21.19 7.22 -19.15
CA GLN A 358 22.59 6.99 -18.78
C GLN A 358 22.69 6.06 -17.56
N PRO A 359 23.83 5.35 -17.37
CA PRO A 359 24.09 4.57 -16.17
C PRO A 359 23.87 5.40 -14.91
N SER A 360 23.18 4.85 -13.92
CA SER A 360 22.88 5.56 -12.67
C SER A 360 24.07 5.55 -11.73
N VAL A 361 24.33 6.71 -11.07
CA VAL A 361 25.31 6.79 -10.00
C VAL A 361 24.97 5.85 -8.86
N ILE A 362 25.95 5.13 -8.35
CA ILE A 362 25.80 4.18 -7.23
C ILE A 362 25.14 4.84 -6.03
N THR A 363 24.38 4.07 -5.29
CA THR A 363 23.67 4.52 -4.07
C THR A 363 24.16 3.76 -2.85
N LEU A 364 24.08 4.35 -1.66
CA LEU A 364 24.42 3.65 -0.42
C LEU A 364 23.68 2.32 -0.28
N HIS A 365 22.38 2.29 -0.60
CA HIS A 365 21.60 1.06 -0.53
C HIS A 365 22.07 0.01 -1.56
N GLY A 366 22.43 0.46 -2.75
CA GLY A 366 22.98 -0.41 -3.80
C GLY A 366 24.30 -1.03 -3.38
N ILE A 367 25.29 -0.23 -3.00
CA ILE A 367 26.63 -0.72 -2.66
C ILE A 367 26.67 -1.54 -1.38
N ALA A 368 25.95 -1.12 -0.34
CA ALA A 368 25.98 -1.83 0.93
C ALA A 368 25.15 -3.13 0.91
N ARG A 369 24.13 -3.24 0.09
CA ARG A 369 23.18 -4.36 0.20
C ARG A 369 23.03 -5.16 -1.10
N ALA A 370 22.86 -4.47 -2.25
CA ALA A 370 22.73 -5.19 -3.51
C ALA A 370 24.06 -5.79 -3.96
N SER A 371 25.17 -5.03 -3.87
CA SER A 371 26.50 -5.56 -4.19
C SER A 371 26.90 -6.71 -3.27
N PHE A 372 26.66 -6.60 -1.95
CA PHE A 372 26.89 -7.71 -1.00
C PHE A 372 26.11 -8.97 -1.39
N ARG A 373 24.81 -8.82 -1.70
CA ARG A 373 23.98 -9.97 -2.07
C ARG A 373 24.43 -10.60 -3.39
N THR A 374 24.86 -9.78 -4.36
CA THR A 374 25.42 -10.24 -5.63
C THR A 374 26.73 -10.95 -5.40
N TRP A 375 27.63 -10.39 -4.56
CA TRP A 375 28.87 -11.03 -4.16
C TRP A 375 28.67 -12.40 -3.51
N ALA A 376 27.71 -12.50 -2.59
CA ALA A 376 27.41 -13.77 -1.88
C ALA A 376 26.85 -14.86 -2.81
N LYS A 377 26.36 -14.50 -4.00
CA LYS A 377 25.84 -15.40 -5.03
C LYS A 377 26.77 -15.50 -6.25
N ASN A 378 27.91 -14.87 -6.23
CA ASN A 378 28.81 -14.86 -7.39
C ASN A 378 29.45 -16.23 -7.60
N ASP A 379 29.24 -16.81 -8.78
CA ASP A 379 29.77 -18.13 -9.16
C ASP A 379 31.26 -18.07 -9.49
N GLU A 380 31.74 -16.98 -10.10
CA GLU A 380 33.15 -16.80 -10.47
C GLU A 380 34.05 -16.74 -9.24
N LEU A 381 33.54 -16.16 -8.14
CA LEU A 381 34.23 -16.14 -6.84
C LEU A 381 33.96 -17.40 -6.00
N GLY A 382 33.19 -18.36 -6.53
CA GLY A 382 32.83 -19.59 -5.83
C GLY A 382 31.88 -19.41 -4.64
N ASN A 383 31.30 -18.20 -4.46
CA ASN A 383 30.52 -17.85 -3.27
C ASN A 383 29.12 -18.45 -3.26
N ASN A 384 28.51 -18.70 -4.42
CA ASN A 384 27.13 -19.19 -4.53
C ASN A 384 26.93 -20.53 -3.83
N ARG A 385 27.92 -21.42 -3.84
CA ARG A 385 27.90 -22.73 -3.15
C ARG A 385 28.56 -22.71 -1.77
N ARG A 386 29.29 -21.66 -1.46
CA ARG A 386 30.04 -21.50 -0.21
C ARG A 386 29.15 -21.05 0.94
N PHE A 387 28.19 -20.17 0.67
CA PHE A 387 27.39 -19.51 1.69
C PHE A 387 25.94 -19.99 1.69
N ASP A 388 25.42 -20.26 2.89
CA ASP A 388 24.00 -20.52 3.08
C ASP A 388 23.17 -19.26 2.74
N GLN A 389 22.20 -19.42 1.85
CA GLN A 389 21.43 -18.27 1.32
C GLN A 389 20.49 -17.67 2.35
N GLU A 390 20.02 -18.44 3.34
CA GLU A 390 19.24 -17.90 4.44
C GLU A 390 20.13 -17.07 5.36
N ALA A 391 21.33 -17.55 5.68
CA ALA A 391 22.29 -16.76 6.45
C ALA A 391 22.66 -15.43 5.76
N VAL A 392 22.81 -15.42 4.44
CA VAL A 392 23.02 -14.19 3.64
C VAL A 392 21.85 -13.21 3.81
N GLU A 393 20.59 -13.67 3.70
CA GLU A 393 19.42 -12.84 3.89
C GLU A 393 19.31 -12.32 5.34
N LEU A 394 19.71 -13.13 6.33
CA LEU A 394 19.79 -12.71 7.73
C LEU A 394 20.90 -11.67 8.00
N CYS A 395 22.02 -11.72 7.30
CA CYS A 395 23.03 -10.65 7.34
C CYS A 395 22.45 -9.30 6.88
N LEU A 396 21.54 -9.33 5.92
CA LEU A 396 20.80 -8.16 5.46
C LEU A 396 19.65 -7.75 6.41
N LEU A 397 19.48 -8.42 7.53
CA LEU A 397 18.33 -8.26 8.41
C LEU A 397 17.01 -8.33 7.62
N HIS A 398 16.89 -9.29 6.71
CA HIS A 398 15.61 -9.64 6.09
C HIS A 398 14.85 -10.61 7.00
N ALA A 399 13.52 -10.56 6.95
CA ALA A 399 12.71 -11.54 7.64
C ALA A 399 12.84 -12.89 6.93
N LYS A 400 12.83 -13.99 7.70
CA LYS A 400 12.73 -15.33 7.14
C LYS A 400 11.50 -15.43 6.26
N LYS A 401 11.64 -16.03 5.07
CA LYS A 401 10.54 -16.31 4.14
C LYS A 401 9.83 -17.63 4.49
N ASP A 402 9.64 -17.90 5.75
CA ASP A 402 8.91 -19.06 6.19
C ASP A 402 7.41 -18.81 6.12
N ILE A 403 6.65 -19.75 5.56
CA ILE A 403 5.17 -19.74 5.49
C ILE A 403 4.57 -19.59 6.90
N TYR A 404 5.23 -20.16 7.90
CA TYR A 404 4.86 -20.10 9.31
C TYR A 404 5.48 -18.90 10.06
N ARG A 405 6.06 -17.92 9.36
CA ARG A 405 6.65 -16.69 9.92
C ARG A 405 7.69 -16.93 11.02
N GLY A 406 8.47 -17.99 10.91
CA GLY A 406 9.48 -18.39 11.90
C GLY A 406 8.92 -19.05 13.16
N ALA A 407 7.67 -19.50 13.15
CA ALA A 407 7.06 -20.16 14.32
C ALA A 407 7.81 -21.45 14.70
N TYR A 408 8.35 -22.17 13.70
CA TYR A 408 9.05 -23.44 13.88
C TYR A 408 10.58 -23.33 13.76
N ASP A 409 11.08 -22.36 12.98
CA ASP A 409 12.52 -22.15 12.81
C ASP A 409 12.97 -20.83 13.48
N ARG A 410 13.66 -20.99 14.63
CA ARG A 410 14.23 -19.89 15.41
C ARG A 410 15.76 -19.80 15.28
N ALA A 411 16.37 -20.63 14.44
CA ALA A 411 17.80 -20.57 14.23
C ALA A 411 18.21 -19.19 13.70
N ASN A 412 19.23 -18.60 14.31
CA ASN A 412 19.76 -17.28 13.91
C ASN A 412 21.01 -17.39 13.03
N LEU A 413 21.48 -18.61 12.77
CA LEU A 413 22.64 -18.94 11.92
C LEU A 413 23.85 -18.07 12.23
N GLU A 414 24.13 -17.86 13.52
CA GLU A 414 25.17 -16.93 13.98
C GLU A 414 26.57 -17.28 13.43
N LYS A 415 26.95 -18.55 13.48
CA LYS A 415 28.25 -19.01 13.00
C LYS A 415 28.42 -18.71 11.52
N GLU A 416 27.44 -19.06 10.71
CA GLU A 416 27.41 -18.84 9.27
C GLU A 416 27.45 -17.36 8.94
N ARG A 417 26.65 -16.56 9.64
CA ARG A 417 26.61 -15.10 9.46
C ARG A 417 27.94 -14.46 9.81
N ARG A 418 28.63 -14.88 10.87
CA ARG A 418 29.97 -14.41 11.21
C ARG A 418 30.99 -14.73 10.11
N GLN A 419 30.94 -15.94 9.57
CA GLN A 419 31.82 -16.35 8.48
C GLN A 419 31.57 -15.52 7.20
N ILE A 420 30.32 -15.29 6.84
CA ILE A 420 29.94 -14.46 5.70
C ILE A 420 30.42 -13.02 5.86
N MET A 421 30.19 -12.42 7.02
CA MET A 421 30.60 -11.02 7.27
C MET A 421 32.12 -10.86 7.33
N ALA A 422 32.85 -11.84 7.86
CA ALA A 422 34.32 -11.86 7.84
C ALA A 422 34.84 -11.94 6.39
N ALA A 423 34.35 -12.88 5.61
CA ALA A 423 34.74 -13.04 4.20
C ALA A 423 34.40 -11.80 3.35
N TRP A 424 33.25 -11.15 3.61
CA TRP A 424 32.90 -9.89 2.95
C TRP A 424 33.87 -8.76 3.32
N GLY A 425 34.20 -8.63 4.62
CA GLY A 425 35.20 -7.67 5.08
C GLY A 425 36.56 -7.86 4.43
N GLU A 426 37.05 -9.10 4.33
CA GLU A 426 38.30 -9.45 3.64
C GLU A 426 38.23 -9.07 2.16
N TYR A 427 37.09 -9.37 1.49
CA TYR A 427 36.92 -9.03 0.09
C TYR A 427 36.96 -7.52 -0.15
N CYS A 428 36.25 -6.72 0.66
CA CYS A 428 36.31 -5.27 0.57
C CYS A 428 37.72 -4.69 0.73
N PHE A 429 38.56 -5.32 1.55
CA PHE A 429 39.94 -4.87 1.84
C PHE A 429 40.99 -5.49 0.92
N SER A 430 40.61 -6.34 -0.05
CA SER A 430 41.60 -7.09 -0.83
C SER A 430 42.60 -6.20 -1.61
N GLN A 431 42.19 -5.01 -2.07
CA GLN A 431 43.09 -4.06 -2.73
C GLN A 431 44.01 -3.28 -1.76
N ARG A 432 43.79 -3.34 -0.45
CA ARG A 432 44.72 -2.71 0.53
C ARG A 432 45.94 -3.57 0.86
N LYS A 433 45.96 -4.82 0.39
CA LYS A 433 47.05 -5.78 0.61
C LYS A 433 48.08 -5.81 -0.53
N ALA A 434 47.81 -5.08 -1.61
CA ALA A 434 48.73 -4.89 -2.73
C ALA A 434 49.38 -3.49 -2.62
#